data_8afb18b57a4a97e900a92677a220358f
#
_entry.id   8afb18b57a4a97e900a92677a220358f
#
_cell.length_a   1.000
_cell.length_b   1.000
_cell.length_c   1.000
_cell.angle_alpha   90.00
_cell.angle_beta   90.00
_cell.angle_gamma   90.00
#
_symmetry.space_group_name_H-M   'P 1'
#
loop_
_entity.id
_entity.type
_entity.pdbx_description
1 polymer ?
#
loop_
_entity_poly.entity_id
_entity_poly.type
_entity_poly.pdbx_seq_one_letter_code
_entity_poly.pdbx_strand_id
1 'polypeptide(L)'
;MAPEPHHAIVAYPGGLRGRWSWGGSGQGAAVFALSESGGSLTDHGPLAGPDVESYCRAELRIEGPGGTWAARFASPIFDEPRGVLWDSAGILVATYGFTTYGFDPRSGDLRWHHRSATPIVALLGSSRLEHVIVQAEIETFAIEADGTVGWRVAHSDVVTEADLLGGRVVLTSFSGQVTSLDPTTGRASY
;
A
#
# COMPACT_ATOMS: atom_id res chain seq x y z
N MET A 1 -5.45 -26.41 -13.05
CA MET A 1 -4.17 -25.80 -12.66
C MET A 1 -4.50 -24.54 -11.89
N ALA A 2 -3.99 -24.38 -10.68
CA ALA A 2 -4.17 -23.12 -9.97
C ALA A 2 -3.46 -21.99 -10.74
N PRO A 3 -4.04 -20.79 -10.84
CA PRO A 3 -3.34 -19.68 -11.48
C PRO A 3 -2.03 -19.38 -10.74
N GLU A 4 -1.00 -19.00 -11.48
CA GLU A 4 0.28 -18.63 -10.89
C GLU A 4 0.15 -17.30 -10.12
N PRO A 5 0.92 -17.10 -9.04
CA PRO A 5 0.97 -15.81 -8.37
C PRO A 5 1.47 -14.69 -9.31
N HIS A 6 1.00 -13.50 -9.08
CA HIS A 6 1.52 -12.30 -9.74
C HIS A 6 2.85 -11.87 -9.09
N HIS A 7 3.71 -11.27 -9.89
CA HIS A 7 5.01 -10.77 -9.43
C HIS A 7 5.29 -9.39 -10.00
N ALA A 8 5.92 -8.53 -9.21
CA ALA A 8 6.43 -7.25 -9.66
C ALA A 8 7.78 -6.94 -9.00
N ILE A 9 8.62 -6.19 -9.69
CA ILE A 9 9.90 -5.69 -9.19
C ILE A 9 9.88 -4.18 -9.28
N VAL A 10 10.23 -3.52 -8.18
CA VAL A 10 10.28 -2.06 -8.09
C VAL A 10 11.64 -1.63 -7.55
N ALA A 11 12.24 -0.64 -8.20
CA ALA A 11 13.42 0.03 -7.68
C ALA A 11 12.99 1.29 -6.93
N TYR A 12 13.45 1.40 -5.69
CA TYR A 12 13.24 2.59 -4.87
C TYR A 12 14.54 3.41 -4.76
N PRO A 13 14.47 4.71 -4.45
CA PRO A 13 15.66 5.50 -4.14
C PRO A 13 16.53 4.89 -3.05
N GLY A 14 17.82 5.19 -3.05
CA GLY A 14 18.77 4.70 -2.04
C GLY A 14 19.24 3.25 -2.24
N GLY A 15 19.08 2.69 -3.44
CA GLY A 15 19.53 1.34 -3.77
C GLY A 15 18.64 0.22 -3.21
N LEU A 16 17.40 0.54 -2.86
CA LEU A 16 16.41 -0.42 -2.42
C LEU A 16 15.72 -1.08 -3.61
N ARG A 17 15.59 -2.40 -3.57
CA ARG A 17 14.86 -3.18 -4.55
C ARG A 17 13.72 -3.94 -3.87
N GLY A 18 12.50 -3.67 -4.30
CA GLY A 18 11.31 -4.36 -3.85
C GLY A 18 10.90 -5.46 -4.81
N ARG A 19 10.54 -6.62 -4.28
CA ARG A 19 9.88 -7.71 -5.02
C ARG A 19 8.55 -7.98 -4.37
N TRP A 20 7.49 -7.86 -5.14
CA TRP A 20 6.15 -8.20 -4.74
C TRP A 20 5.75 -9.56 -5.33
N SER A 21 5.06 -10.35 -4.53
CA SER A 21 4.34 -11.55 -4.97
C SER A 21 2.95 -11.50 -4.36
N TRP A 22 1.90 -11.74 -5.15
CA TRP A 22 0.52 -11.76 -4.63
C TRP A 22 -0.35 -12.72 -5.39
N GLY A 23 -1.41 -13.20 -4.74
CA GLY A 23 -2.33 -14.16 -5.31
C GLY A 23 -3.63 -14.26 -4.55
N GLY A 24 -4.57 -14.99 -5.12
CA GLY A 24 -5.88 -15.26 -4.56
C GLY A 24 -5.84 -16.20 -3.35
N SER A 25 -7.01 -16.50 -2.83
CA SER A 25 -7.17 -17.49 -1.76
C SER A 25 -6.62 -18.86 -2.19
N GLY A 26 -6.02 -19.58 -1.26
CA GLY A 26 -5.40 -20.89 -1.51
C GLY A 26 -4.00 -20.83 -2.16
N GLN A 27 -3.47 -19.66 -2.50
CA GLN A 27 -2.17 -19.50 -3.16
C GLN A 27 -1.02 -19.13 -2.19
N GLY A 28 -1.26 -19.15 -0.88
CA GLY A 28 -0.30 -18.67 0.12
C GLY A 28 1.09 -19.29 0.00
N ALA A 29 1.20 -20.61 -0.20
CA ALA A 29 2.50 -21.29 -0.33
C ALA A 29 3.30 -20.78 -1.54
N ALA A 30 2.66 -20.57 -2.68
CA ALA A 30 3.33 -20.08 -3.89
C ALA A 30 3.70 -18.58 -3.77
N VAL A 31 2.81 -17.77 -3.16
CA VAL A 31 3.07 -16.35 -2.92
C VAL A 31 4.25 -16.17 -1.98
N PHE A 32 4.37 -16.98 -0.94
CA PHE A 32 5.40 -16.86 0.11
C PHE A 32 6.74 -17.52 -0.23
N ALA A 33 6.90 -18.07 -1.43
CA ALA A 33 8.15 -18.70 -1.85
C ALA A 33 9.38 -17.75 -1.80
N LEU A 34 9.15 -16.43 -1.93
CA LEU A 34 10.24 -15.46 -1.86
C LEU A 34 10.89 -15.38 -0.47
N SER A 35 10.16 -15.70 0.59
CA SER A 35 10.69 -15.63 1.97
C SER A 35 11.70 -16.72 2.30
N GLU A 36 11.76 -17.80 1.52
CA GLU A 36 12.72 -18.89 1.71
C GLU A 36 14.17 -18.46 1.47
N SER A 37 14.39 -17.32 0.84
CA SER A 37 15.72 -16.84 0.46
C SER A 37 16.50 -16.08 1.55
N GLY A 38 16.01 -16.10 2.80
CA GLY A 38 16.68 -15.51 3.98
C GLY A 38 16.30 -14.07 4.28
N GLY A 39 16.81 -13.53 5.40
CA GLY A 39 16.48 -12.23 5.97
C GLY A 39 15.38 -12.29 7.03
N SER A 40 15.06 -11.17 7.67
CA SER A 40 13.97 -11.11 8.64
C SER A 40 12.61 -11.20 7.94
N LEU A 41 11.65 -11.83 8.60
CA LEU A 41 10.28 -11.99 8.11
C LEU A 41 9.30 -11.56 9.18
N THR A 42 8.32 -10.72 8.79
CA THR A 42 7.23 -10.28 9.68
C THR A 42 5.89 -10.52 9.00
N ASP A 43 4.95 -11.08 9.77
CA ASP A 43 3.58 -11.34 9.33
C ASP A 43 2.66 -10.19 9.74
N HIS A 44 1.85 -9.71 8.80
CA HIS A 44 0.86 -8.66 9.02
C HIS A 44 -0.52 -9.11 8.55
N GLY A 45 -1.49 -9.06 9.46
CA GLY A 45 -2.86 -9.47 9.21
C GLY A 45 -3.14 -10.91 9.65
N PRO A 46 -4.36 -11.40 9.41
CA PRO A 46 -4.81 -12.72 9.87
C PRO A 46 -4.22 -13.83 9.00
N LEU A 47 -3.01 -14.30 9.34
CA LEU A 47 -2.34 -15.41 8.66
C LEU A 47 -2.65 -16.78 9.29
N ALA A 48 -3.36 -16.80 10.41
CA ALA A 48 -3.81 -18.00 11.11
C ALA A 48 -5.28 -17.86 11.54
N GLY A 49 -6.00 -18.97 11.64
CA GLY A 49 -7.41 -19.02 12.04
C GLY A 49 -8.26 -19.89 11.12
N PRO A 50 -9.54 -20.11 11.46
CA PRO A 50 -10.42 -21.03 10.73
C PRO A 50 -10.67 -20.61 9.27
N ASP A 51 -10.66 -19.32 8.98
CA ASP A 51 -10.95 -18.77 7.64
C ASP A 51 -9.70 -18.34 6.88
N VAL A 52 -8.53 -18.67 7.39
CA VAL A 52 -7.24 -18.18 6.84
C VAL A 52 -7.04 -18.56 5.38
N GLU A 53 -7.54 -19.70 4.92
CA GLU A 53 -7.42 -20.14 3.53
C GLU A 53 -8.27 -19.31 2.56
N SER A 54 -9.29 -18.63 3.07
CA SER A 54 -10.16 -17.75 2.27
C SER A 54 -9.52 -16.40 1.96
N TYR A 55 -8.45 -16.02 2.67
CA TYR A 55 -7.75 -14.76 2.43
C TYR A 55 -6.80 -14.82 1.24
N CYS A 56 -6.78 -13.75 0.47
CA CYS A 56 -5.72 -13.46 -0.49
C CYS A 56 -4.43 -13.11 0.22
N ARG A 57 -3.29 -13.37 -0.42
CA ARG A 57 -1.95 -13.22 0.15
C ARG A 57 -1.09 -12.30 -0.69
N ALA A 58 -0.21 -11.56 -0.03
CA ALA A 58 0.88 -10.84 -0.66
C ALA A 58 2.16 -10.93 0.17
N GLU A 59 3.30 -10.85 -0.48
CA GLU A 59 4.60 -10.75 0.16
C GLU A 59 5.39 -9.62 -0.50
N LEU A 60 6.01 -8.78 0.32
CA LEU A 60 7.01 -7.82 -0.09
C LEU A 60 8.36 -8.25 0.45
N ARG A 61 9.33 -8.37 -0.44
CA ARG A 61 10.74 -8.57 -0.10
C ARG A 61 11.53 -7.34 -0.49
N ILE A 62 12.27 -6.78 0.47
CA ILE A 62 13.18 -5.65 0.23
C ILE A 62 14.61 -6.13 0.33
N GLU A 63 15.40 -5.76 -0.66
CA GLU A 63 16.85 -5.94 -0.71
C GLU A 63 17.51 -4.56 -0.82
N GLY A 64 18.51 -4.30 0.01
CA GLY A 64 19.18 -3.01 0.01
C GLY A 64 20.49 -3.01 0.78
N PRO A 65 21.16 -1.84 0.89
CA PRO A 65 22.44 -1.73 1.60
C PRO A 65 22.39 -2.14 3.08
N GLY A 66 21.20 -2.03 3.70
CA GLY A 66 20.99 -2.41 5.10
C GLY A 66 20.71 -3.91 5.30
N GLY A 67 20.65 -4.69 4.23
CA GLY A 67 20.30 -6.11 4.26
C GLY A 67 18.99 -6.42 3.54
N THR A 68 18.39 -7.55 3.90
CA THR A 68 17.15 -8.05 3.31
C THR A 68 16.12 -8.32 4.39
N TRP A 69 14.86 -7.97 4.09
CA TRP A 69 13.72 -8.31 4.93
C TRP A 69 12.49 -8.60 4.08
N ALA A 70 11.50 -9.26 4.66
CA ALA A 70 10.23 -9.55 4.01
C ALA A 70 9.06 -9.28 4.95
N ALA A 71 7.95 -8.87 4.38
CA ALA A 71 6.67 -8.71 5.06
C ALA A 71 5.58 -9.48 4.30
N ARG A 72 4.73 -10.21 5.03
CA ARG A 72 3.60 -10.96 4.50
C ARG A 72 2.30 -10.30 4.90
N PHE A 73 1.36 -10.29 3.97
CA PHE A 73 0.06 -9.65 4.15
C PHE A 73 -1.09 -10.60 3.81
N ALA A 74 -2.24 -10.34 4.40
CA ALA A 74 -3.48 -11.01 4.10
C ALA A 74 -4.60 -10.01 3.87
N SER A 75 -5.52 -10.31 2.97
CA SER A 75 -6.68 -9.50 2.67
C SER A 75 -7.90 -10.39 2.34
N PRO A 76 -9.12 -10.01 2.79
CA PRO A 76 -10.33 -10.72 2.39
C PRO A 76 -10.69 -10.51 0.91
N ILE A 77 -10.09 -9.55 0.24
CA ILE A 77 -10.29 -9.28 -1.17
C ILE A 77 -9.00 -9.47 -1.95
N PHE A 78 -9.13 -9.82 -3.24
CA PHE A 78 -8.02 -9.80 -4.18
C PHE A 78 -7.66 -8.34 -4.49
N ASP A 79 -6.39 -8.00 -4.31
CA ASP A 79 -5.86 -6.67 -4.59
C ASP A 79 -4.41 -6.78 -5.09
N GLU A 80 -4.02 -5.83 -5.90
CA GLU A 80 -2.62 -5.60 -6.26
C GLU A 80 -1.96 -4.74 -5.19
N PRO A 81 -0.90 -5.24 -4.52
CA PRO A 81 -0.21 -4.45 -3.52
C PRO A 81 0.51 -3.25 -4.14
N ARG A 82 0.58 -2.15 -3.41
CA ARG A 82 1.25 -0.93 -3.81
C ARG A 82 2.30 -0.53 -2.79
N GLY A 83 3.36 0.09 -3.25
CA GLY A 83 4.42 0.59 -2.38
C GLY A 83 5.03 1.88 -2.90
N VAL A 84 5.37 2.77 -1.97
CA VAL A 84 6.02 4.05 -2.25
C VAL A 84 7.09 4.29 -1.18
N LEU A 85 8.29 4.70 -1.58
CA LEU A 85 9.29 5.19 -0.64
C LEU A 85 9.06 6.69 -0.41
N TRP A 86 8.66 7.02 0.80
CA TRP A 86 8.58 8.40 1.28
C TRP A 86 9.94 8.82 1.83
N ASP A 87 10.80 9.23 0.91
CA ASP A 87 12.23 9.42 1.16
C ASP A 87 12.50 10.49 2.23
N SER A 88 11.79 11.61 2.19
CA SER A 88 11.95 12.70 3.19
C SER A 88 11.58 12.28 4.62
N ALA A 89 10.68 11.32 4.78
CA ALA A 89 10.29 10.77 6.07
C ALA A 89 11.08 9.49 6.44
N GLY A 90 11.81 8.90 5.50
CA GLY A 90 12.52 7.64 5.68
C GLY A 90 11.58 6.47 5.97
N ILE A 91 10.46 6.38 5.25
CA ILE A 91 9.42 5.37 5.43
C ILE A 91 9.08 4.72 4.10
N LEU A 92 9.05 3.41 4.05
CA LEU A 92 8.43 2.66 2.97
C LEU A 92 6.95 2.45 3.31
N VAL A 93 6.08 3.05 2.52
CA VAL A 93 4.63 2.92 2.70
C VAL A 93 4.11 1.88 1.72
N ALA A 94 3.36 0.91 2.22
CA ALA A 94 2.76 -0.15 1.44
C ALA A 94 1.26 -0.23 1.72
N THR A 95 0.46 -0.60 0.70
CA THR A 95 -0.96 -0.87 0.85
C THR A 95 -1.31 -2.25 0.33
N TYR A 96 -2.20 -2.94 1.03
CA TYR A 96 -2.79 -4.18 0.58
C TYR A 96 -4.22 -4.33 1.09
N GLY A 97 -5.18 -4.46 0.18
CA GLY A 97 -6.60 -4.54 0.48
C GLY A 97 -7.13 -3.29 1.17
N PHE A 98 -7.35 -3.37 2.46
CA PHE A 98 -7.91 -2.29 3.28
C PHE A 98 -6.88 -1.55 4.13
N THR A 99 -5.63 -2.00 4.15
CA THR A 99 -4.65 -1.52 5.14
C THR A 99 -3.45 -0.87 4.47
N THR A 100 -3.04 0.25 5.06
CA THR A 100 -1.80 0.96 4.76
C THR A 100 -0.80 0.70 5.88
N TYR A 101 0.44 0.40 5.53
CA TYR A 101 1.53 0.09 6.45
C TYR A 101 2.70 1.04 6.22
N GLY A 102 3.33 1.51 7.28
CA GLY A 102 4.57 2.25 7.24
C GLY A 102 5.72 1.45 7.85
N PHE A 103 6.75 1.17 7.05
CA PHE A 103 7.89 0.38 7.47
C PHE A 103 9.17 1.20 7.54
N ASP A 104 10.07 0.83 8.45
CA ASP A 104 11.46 1.20 8.29
C ASP A 104 12.03 0.50 7.05
N PRO A 105 12.53 1.24 6.05
CA PRO A 105 12.96 0.64 4.80
C PRO A 105 14.22 -0.23 4.92
N ARG A 106 14.99 -0.08 5.99
CA ARG A 106 16.23 -0.85 6.22
C ARG A 106 16.01 -2.13 7.00
N SER A 107 15.16 -2.06 8.05
CA SER A 107 14.95 -3.20 8.96
C SER A 107 13.66 -3.97 8.65
N GLY A 108 12.66 -3.33 8.02
CA GLY A 108 11.34 -3.88 7.85
C GLY A 108 10.45 -3.76 9.10
N ASP A 109 10.92 -3.04 10.12
CA ASP A 109 10.13 -2.82 11.33
C ASP A 109 8.89 -2.00 11.01
N LEU A 110 7.72 -2.50 11.43
CA LEU A 110 6.47 -1.79 11.29
C LEU A 110 6.46 -0.58 12.24
N ARG A 111 6.35 0.62 11.70
CA ARG A 111 6.24 1.86 12.46
C ARG A 111 4.79 2.18 12.80
N TRP A 112 3.89 1.97 11.83
CA TRP A 112 2.46 2.21 12.00
C TRP A 112 1.67 1.47 10.93
N HIS A 113 0.37 1.31 11.17
CA HIS A 113 -0.60 0.86 10.17
C HIS A 113 -1.92 1.61 10.33
N HIS A 114 -2.67 1.71 9.24
CA HIS A 114 -3.99 2.33 9.20
C HIS A 114 -4.93 1.47 8.36
N ARG A 115 -6.10 1.14 8.91
CA ARG A 115 -7.13 0.38 8.20
C ARG A 115 -8.23 1.32 7.71
N SER A 116 -8.51 1.26 6.40
CA SER A 116 -9.62 1.97 5.75
C SER A 116 -10.92 1.18 5.89
N ALA A 117 -12.05 1.89 5.83
CA ALA A 117 -13.38 1.26 5.86
C ALA A 117 -13.71 0.55 4.54
N THR A 118 -13.16 1.02 3.42
CA THR A 118 -13.33 0.46 2.08
C THR A 118 -11.98 0.10 1.46
N PRO A 119 -11.97 -0.70 0.38
CA PRO A 119 -10.75 -1.06 -0.33
C PRO A 119 -9.93 0.16 -0.76
N ILE A 120 -8.61 0.02 -0.71
CA ILE A 120 -7.68 1.05 -1.17
C ILE A 120 -7.55 0.94 -2.69
N VAL A 121 -7.74 2.06 -3.38
CA VAL A 121 -7.70 2.19 -4.84
C VAL A 121 -6.33 2.68 -5.32
N ALA A 122 -5.73 3.63 -4.59
CA ALA A 122 -4.45 4.21 -4.95
C ALA A 122 -3.63 4.64 -3.72
N LEU A 123 -2.32 4.65 -3.92
CA LEU A 123 -1.34 5.19 -2.98
C LEU A 123 -0.50 6.23 -3.72
N LEU A 124 -0.56 7.48 -3.27
CA LEU A 124 0.10 8.60 -3.92
C LEU A 124 1.20 9.17 -3.01
N GLY A 125 2.41 9.19 -3.53
CA GLY A 125 3.57 9.76 -2.84
C GLY A 125 4.47 10.47 -3.84
N SER A 126 5.15 11.50 -3.36
CA SER A 126 6.11 12.28 -4.14
C SER A 126 7.06 12.97 -3.18
N SER A 127 8.30 13.22 -3.61
CA SER A 127 9.28 14.03 -2.86
C SER A 127 8.83 15.48 -2.64
N ARG A 128 7.78 15.91 -3.34
CA ARG A 128 7.20 17.26 -3.21
C ARG A 128 6.00 17.30 -2.26
N LEU A 129 5.51 16.15 -1.80
CA LEU A 129 4.40 16.07 -0.87
C LEU A 129 4.91 15.96 0.57
N GLU A 130 4.23 16.69 1.46
CA GLU A 130 4.47 16.60 2.91
C GLU A 130 3.81 15.36 3.52
N HIS A 131 2.86 14.74 2.79
CA HIS A 131 2.08 13.59 3.21
C HIS A 131 2.15 12.47 2.17
N VAL A 132 1.88 11.26 2.61
CA VAL A 132 1.44 10.19 1.72
C VAL A 132 -0.08 10.20 1.68
N ILE A 133 -0.64 10.18 0.47
CA ILE A 133 -2.09 10.25 0.25
C ILE A 133 -2.58 8.86 -0.13
N VAL A 134 -3.60 8.41 0.58
CA VAL A 134 -4.28 7.14 0.36
C VAL A 134 -5.68 7.42 -0.16
N GLN A 135 -6.02 6.82 -1.29
CA GLN A 135 -7.36 6.81 -1.83
C GLN A 135 -7.99 5.46 -1.58
N ALA A 136 -9.02 5.43 -0.74
CA ALA A 136 -9.96 4.33 -0.64
C ALA A 136 -11.20 4.63 -1.49
N GLU A 137 -12.10 3.67 -1.69
CA GLU A 137 -13.25 3.85 -2.61
C GLU A 137 -14.11 5.08 -2.29
N ILE A 138 -14.34 5.37 -1.00
CA ILE A 138 -15.23 6.46 -0.57
C ILE A 138 -14.54 7.53 0.28
N GLU A 139 -13.24 7.48 0.43
CA GLU A 139 -12.49 8.50 1.18
C GLU A 139 -11.08 8.71 0.64
N THR A 140 -10.61 9.93 0.71
CA THR A 140 -9.20 10.31 0.52
C THR A 140 -8.64 10.79 1.84
N PHE A 141 -7.47 10.34 2.24
CA PHE A 141 -6.83 10.83 3.45
C PHE A 141 -5.31 10.92 3.29
N ALA A 142 -4.72 11.85 4.03
CA ALA A 142 -3.29 12.02 4.11
C ALA A 142 -2.77 11.45 5.42
N ILE A 143 -1.67 10.70 5.35
CA ILE A 143 -1.00 10.13 6.52
C ILE A 143 0.29 10.92 6.79
N GLU A 144 0.47 11.31 8.05
CA GLU A 144 1.68 11.92 8.58
C GLU A 144 2.78 10.86 8.80
N ALA A 145 4.01 11.31 8.98
CA ALA A 145 5.15 10.41 9.20
C ALA A 145 5.01 9.51 10.44
N ASP A 146 4.25 9.92 11.43
CA ASP A 146 3.95 9.15 12.65
C ASP A 146 2.75 8.18 12.50
N GLY A 147 2.11 8.15 11.33
CA GLY A 147 0.95 7.32 11.03
C GLY A 147 -0.40 7.95 11.37
N THR A 148 -0.43 9.16 11.88
CA THR A 148 -1.69 9.89 12.13
C THR A 148 -2.29 10.43 10.83
N VAL A 149 -3.60 10.62 10.81
CA VAL A 149 -4.31 11.22 9.66
C VAL A 149 -4.28 12.72 9.78
N GLY A 150 -3.60 13.40 8.85
CA GLY A 150 -3.49 14.85 8.81
C GLY A 150 -4.78 15.52 8.31
N TRP A 151 -5.37 14.97 7.26
CA TRP A 151 -6.68 15.38 6.76
C TRP A 151 -7.41 14.21 6.10
N ARG A 152 -8.74 14.33 6.00
CA ARG A 152 -9.62 13.32 5.40
C ARG A 152 -10.78 13.99 4.68
N VAL A 153 -11.14 13.44 3.52
CA VAL A 153 -12.29 13.86 2.71
C VAL A 153 -13.12 12.62 2.38
N ALA A 154 -14.40 12.65 2.74
CA ALA A 154 -15.36 11.62 2.34
C ALA A 154 -15.97 11.96 0.97
N HIS A 155 -16.27 10.94 0.18
CA HIS A 155 -16.88 11.06 -1.13
C HIS A 155 -18.28 10.44 -1.13
N SER A 156 -19.19 11.05 -1.88
CA SER A 156 -20.56 10.53 -2.05
C SER A 156 -20.68 9.45 -3.14
N ASP A 157 -19.65 9.30 -3.97
CA ASP A 157 -19.55 8.31 -5.02
C ASP A 157 -18.22 7.55 -4.93
N VAL A 158 -18.18 6.32 -5.44
CA VAL A 158 -16.99 5.49 -5.45
C VAL A 158 -15.92 6.12 -6.34
N VAL A 159 -14.76 6.39 -5.77
CA VAL A 159 -13.59 6.83 -6.54
C VAL A 159 -12.92 5.60 -7.16
N THR A 160 -12.75 5.63 -8.46
CA THR A 160 -12.16 4.53 -9.23
C THR A 160 -10.71 4.78 -9.62
N GLU A 161 -10.31 6.06 -9.70
CA GLU A 161 -8.96 6.47 -10.08
C GLU A 161 -8.52 7.69 -9.28
N ALA A 162 -7.24 7.73 -8.92
CA ALA A 162 -6.63 8.87 -8.27
C ALA A 162 -5.20 9.06 -8.78
N ASP A 163 -4.87 10.29 -9.17
CA ASP A 163 -3.57 10.65 -9.72
C ASP A 163 -3.05 11.97 -9.14
N LEU A 164 -1.72 12.15 -9.19
CA LEU A 164 -1.07 13.44 -8.93
C LEU A 164 -0.79 14.14 -10.26
N LEU A 165 -1.58 15.17 -10.55
CA LEU A 165 -1.46 15.94 -11.78
C LEU A 165 -1.33 17.44 -11.44
N GLY A 166 -0.28 18.08 -11.94
CA GLY A 166 -0.05 19.51 -11.72
C GLY A 166 0.05 19.93 -10.25
N GLY A 167 0.54 19.04 -9.37
CA GLY A 167 0.62 19.30 -7.92
C GLY A 167 -0.70 19.16 -7.18
N ARG A 168 -1.70 18.55 -7.80
CA ARG A 168 -3.02 18.30 -7.21
C ARG A 168 -3.37 16.83 -7.24
N VAL A 169 -4.18 16.39 -6.29
CA VAL A 169 -4.81 15.07 -6.31
C VAL A 169 -6.06 15.15 -7.17
N VAL A 170 -6.05 14.46 -8.29
CA VAL A 170 -7.17 14.41 -9.23
C VAL A 170 -7.85 13.05 -9.10
N LEU A 171 -9.14 13.08 -8.78
CA LEU A 171 -9.97 11.90 -8.51
C LEU A 171 -11.00 11.76 -9.62
N THR A 172 -11.20 10.53 -10.09
CA THR A 172 -12.30 10.17 -10.98
C THR A 172 -13.24 9.20 -10.28
N SER A 173 -14.52 9.55 -10.19
CA SER A 173 -15.53 8.68 -9.59
C SER A 173 -16.14 7.71 -10.61
N PHE A 174 -16.87 6.72 -10.11
CA PHE A 174 -17.59 5.74 -10.92
C PHE A 174 -18.60 6.38 -11.90
N SER A 175 -19.24 7.48 -11.49
CA SER A 175 -20.12 8.26 -12.38
C SER A 175 -19.39 9.13 -13.40
N GLY A 176 -18.04 9.15 -13.37
CA GLY A 176 -17.20 9.95 -14.25
C GLY A 176 -16.99 11.40 -13.80
N GLN A 177 -17.42 11.75 -12.58
CA GLN A 177 -17.13 13.06 -12.01
C GLN A 177 -15.65 13.18 -11.67
N VAL A 178 -15.03 14.29 -12.07
CA VAL A 178 -13.65 14.63 -11.74
C VAL A 178 -13.60 15.66 -10.64
N THR A 179 -12.83 15.37 -9.58
CA THR A 179 -12.62 16.28 -8.45
C THR A 179 -11.12 16.52 -8.26
N SER A 180 -10.74 17.75 -7.93
CA SER A 180 -9.35 18.12 -7.66
C SER A 180 -9.20 18.57 -6.23
N LEU A 181 -8.26 17.95 -5.48
CA LEU A 181 -7.96 18.26 -4.09
C LEU A 181 -6.57 18.87 -3.96
N ASP A 182 -6.44 19.79 -3.02
CA ASP A 182 -5.14 20.25 -2.55
C ASP A 182 -4.49 19.14 -1.71
N PRO A 183 -3.28 18.67 -2.06
CA PRO A 183 -2.64 17.55 -1.35
C PRO A 183 -2.23 17.87 0.09
N THR A 184 -2.06 19.15 0.43
CA THR A 184 -1.67 19.57 1.78
C THR A 184 -2.86 19.66 2.73
N THR A 185 -4.04 20.04 2.23
CA THR A 185 -5.22 20.36 3.06
C THR A 185 -6.44 19.50 2.79
N GLY A 186 -6.46 18.75 1.68
CA GLY A 186 -7.63 18.00 1.23
C GLY A 186 -8.77 18.87 0.69
N ARG A 187 -8.57 20.17 0.57
CA ARG A 187 -9.63 21.08 0.08
C ARG A 187 -9.83 20.92 -1.42
N ALA A 188 -11.10 20.78 -1.81
CA ALA A 188 -11.47 20.83 -3.22
C ALA A 188 -11.24 22.23 -3.80
N SER A 189 -10.76 22.30 -5.04
CA SER A 189 -10.80 23.49 -5.86
C SER A 189 -11.79 23.27 -7.00
N TYR A 190 -12.59 24.26 -7.21
CA TYR A 190 -13.57 24.34 -8.28
C TYR A 190 -12.99 25.15 -9.43
#